data_66faed1b93cdaa6d19016dfe35375448
#
_entry.id   66faed1b93cdaa6d19016dfe35375448
#
_cell.length_a   1.000
_cell.length_b   1.000
_cell.length_c   1.000
_cell.angle_alpha   90.00
_cell.angle_beta   90.00
_cell.angle_gamma   90.00
#
_symmetry.space_group_name_H-M   'P 1'
#
loop_
_entity.id
_entity.type
_entity.pdbx_description
1 polymer ?
#
loop_
_entity_poly.entity_id
_entity_poly.type
_entity_poly.pdbx_seq_one_letter_code
_entity_poly.pdbx_strand_id
1 'polypeptide(L)'
;MFYSFVSLPEGKMSTRKGVVVYLDDLIDEAIARAYEEVKTRRTDLSEEKMREIARIIGVGAIRFNVIRVQPEKQFVFTWKEALNFDGNSGPFLQYSHARACSMIRKAGEFKRSADASKLTDESEIRLAKVLAKFPDIIESAAEDRRVHLLPSYGHEVASAFNQFYAAVPVLSAKDCRDERITLVDCTRIVLRNVLRCLGMGAPEEM
;
A
#
# COMPACT_ATOMS: atom_id res chain seq x y z
N MET A 1 -0.11 9.16 -25.43
CA MET A 1 0.61 8.59 -24.27
C MET A 1 1.46 7.45 -24.79
N PHE A 2 2.75 7.48 -24.55
CA PHE A 2 3.67 6.39 -24.90
C PHE A 2 3.88 5.53 -23.67
N TYR A 3 4.02 4.22 -23.84
CA TYR A 3 4.39 3.31 -22.77
C TYR A 3 5.38 2.27 -23.31
N SER A 4 6.27 1.85 -22.44
CA SER A 4 7.35 0.94 -22.77
C SER A 4 6.97 -0.53 -22.50
N PHE A 5 7.91 -1.43 -22.72
CA PHE A 5 7.68 -2.87 -22.57
C PHE A 5 7.86 -3.31 -21.10
N VAL A 6 7.02 -4.27 -20.71
CA VAL A 6 7.24 -5.10 -19.54
C VAL A 6 7.98 -6.36 -20.02
N SER A 7 9.04 -6.73 -19.35
CA SER A 7 9.78 -7.98 -19.62
C SER A 7 9.76 -8.88 -18.39
N LEU A 8 9.98 -10.16 -18.62
CA LEU A 8 10.19 -11.16 -17.58
C LEU A 8 11.69 -11.37 -17.38
N PRO A 9 12.13 -11.96 -16.23
CA PRO A 9 13.54 -12.30 -16.02
C PRO A 9 14.16 -13.13 -17.14
N GLU A 10 13.36 -14.01 -17.77
CA GLU A 10 13.75 -14.88 -18.87
C GLU A 10 13.86 -14.13 -20.21
N GLY A 11 13.50 -12.86 -20.25
CA GLY A 11 13.60 -12.00 -21.43
C GLY A 11 12.27 -11.39 -21.90
N LYS A 12 12.30 -10.86 -23.13
CA LYS A 12 11.13 -10.22 -23.73
C LYS A 12 10.09 -11.25 -24.18
N MET A 13 8.83 -10.98 -23.88
CA MET A 13 7.71 -11.73 -24.41
C MET A 13 7.70 -11.65 -25.96
N SER A 14 7.45 -12.75 -26.62
CA SER A 14 7.41 -12.82 -28.07
C SER A 14 6.40 -13.87 -28.56
N THR A 15 5.33 -13.43 -29.18
CA THR A 15 4.31 -14.31 -29.77
C THR A 15 4.92 -15.24 -30.83
N ARG A 16 5.91 -14.77 -31.60
CA ARG A 16 6.62 -15.59 -32.61
C ARG A 16 7.45 -16.72 -32.01
N LYS A 17 7.88 -16.58 -30.75
CA LYS A 17 8.67 -17.59 -30.02
C LYS A 17 7.82 -18.42 -29.07
N GLY A 18 6.51 -18.20 -29.03
CA GLY A 18 5.59 -18.90 -28.11
C GLY A 18 5.73 -18.49 -26.64
N VAL A 19 6.50 -17.46 -26.34
CA VAL A 19 6.65 -16.94 -24.97
C VAL A 19 5.68 -15.78 -24.80
N VAL A 20 4.47 -16.07 -24.37
CA VAL A 20 3.40 -15.10 -24.10
C VAL A 20 2.87 -15.31 -22.70
N VAL A 21 2.67 -14.23 -21.96
CA VAL A 21 1.97 -14.25 -20.67
C VAL A 21 0.65 -13.51 -20.89
N TYR A 22 -0.46 -14.20 -20.73
CA TYR A 22 -1.76 -13.58 -20.72
C TYR A 22 -2.02 -12.87 -19.39
N LEU A 23 -2.74 -11.78 -19.42
CA LEU A 23 -3.04 -10.99 -18.22
C LEU A 23 -3.87 -11.80 -17.22
N ASP A 24 -4.80 -12.60 -17.69
CA ASP A 24 -5.63 -13.44 -16.83
C ASP A 24 -4.79 -14.48 -16.10
N ASP A 25 -3.87 -15.18 -16.80
CA ASP A 25 -2.95 -16.14 -16.18
C ASP A 25 -2.05 -15.46 -15.12
N LEU A 26 -1.58 -14.24 -15.42
CA LEU A 26 -0.78 -13.47 -14.47
C LEU A 26 -1.58 -13.09 -13.21
N ILE A 27 -2.84 -12.72 -13.38
CA ILE A 27 -3.75 -12.40 -12.27
C ILE A 27 -4.03 -13.65 -11.43
N ASP A 28 -4.34 -14.78 -12.06
CA ASP A 28 -4.63 -16.03 -11.37
C ASP A 28 -3.41 -16.52 -10.58
N GLU A 29 -2.22 -16.45 -11.17
CA GLU A 29 -0.98 -16.77 -10.47
C GLU A 29 -0.71 -15.81 -9.30
N ALA A 30 -0.96 -14.50 -9.45
CA ALA A 30 -0.81 -13.54 -8.37
C ALA A 30 -1.75 -13.84 -7.20
N ILE A 31 -2.99 -14.21 -7.49
CA ILE A 31 -3.98 -14.57 -6.47
C ILE A 31 -3.56 -15.86 -5.76
N ALA A 32 -3.12 -16.88 -6.50
CA ALA A 32 -2.65 -18.12 -5.92
C ALA A 32 -1.45 -17.92 -4.98
N ARG A 33 -0.44 -17.15 -5.40
CA ARG A 33 0.73 -16.82 -4.58
C ARG A 33 0.34 -15.99 -3.35
N ALA A 34 -0.54 -15.00 -3.52
CA ALA A 34 -1.04 -14.19 -2.41
C ALA A 34 -1.83 -15.05 -1.40
N TYR A 35 -2.57 -16.05 -1.87
CA TYR A 35 -3.29 -16.98 -1.01
C TYR A 35 -2.34 -17.80 -0.11
N GLU A 36 -1.25 -18.32 -0.63
CA GLU A 36 -0.26 -19.05 0.16
C GLU A 36 0.38 -18.13 1.24
N GLU A 37 0.66 -16.87 0.90
CA GLU A 37 1.16 -15.89 1.87
C GLU A 37 0.13 -15.57 2.98
N VAL A 38 -1.14 -15.37 2.62
CA VAL A 38 -2.22 -15.13 3.59
C VAL A 38 -2.41 -16.34 4.49
N LYS A 39 -2.48 -17.54 3.94
CA LYS A 39 -2.65 -18.79 4.67
C LYS A 39 -1.56 -19.02 5.71
N THR A 40 -0.31 -18.69 5.37
CA THR A 40 0.83 -18.82 6.27
C THR A 40 0.74 -17.84 7.45
N ARG A 41 0.21 -16.64 7.24
CA ARG A 41 0.19 -15.55 8.22
C ARG A 41 -1.08 -15.49 9.06
N ARG A 42 -2.20 -15.99 8.53
CA ARG A 42 -3.54 -15.83 9.10
C ARG A 42 -4.28 -17.18 9.20
N THR A 43 -3.81 -18.01 10.09
CA THR A 43 -4.43 -19.31 10.39
C THR A 43 -5.78 -19.23 11.12
N ASP A 44 -6.15 -18.02 11.57
CA ASP A 44 -7.38 -17.69 12.30
C ASP A 44 -8.57 -17.35 11.39
N LEU A 45 -8.34 -17.15 10.09
CA LEU A 45 -9.40 -16.79 9.14
C LEU A 45 -10.05 -18.01 8.48
N SER A 46 -11.32 -17.84 8.07
CA SER A 46 -11.97 -18.83 7.20
C SER A 46 -11.31 -18.87 5.82
N GLU A 47 -11.42 -20.01 5.15
CA GLU A 47 -10.85 -20.17 3.80
C GLU A 47 -11.45 -19.18 2.80
N GLU A 48 -12.75 -18.89 2.90
CA GLU A 48 -13.43 -17.92 2.06
C GLU A 48 -12.83 -16.52 2.25
N LYS A 49 -12.59 -16.12 3.51
CA LYS A 49 -11.99 -14.82 3.83
C LYS A 49 -10.53 -14.73 3.35
N MET A 50 -9.77 -15.82 3.49
CA MET A 50 -8.41 -15.88 2.96
C MET A 50 -8.38 -15.70 1.44
N ARG A 51 -9.32 -16.33 0.70
CA ARG A 51 -9.43 -16.16 -0.76
C ARG A 51 -9.83 -14.75 -1.17
N GLU A 52 -10.76 -14.12 -0.44
CA GLU A 52 -11.13 -12.71 -0.68
C GLU A 52 -9.92 -11.78 -0.52
N ILE A 53 -9.20 -11.90 0.59
CA ILE A 53 -7.99 -11.11 0.88
C ILE A 53 -6.92 -11.38 -0.18
N ALA A 54 -6.67 -12.63 -0.53
CA ALA A 54 -5.70 -13.02 -1.53
C ALA A 54 -5.98 -12.39 -2.91
N ARG A 55 -7.25 -12.34 -3.31
CA ARG A 55 -7.66 -11.67 -4.54
C ARG A 55 -7.35 -10.16 -4.50
N ILE A 56 -7.66 -9.50 -3.38
CA ILE A 56 -7.37 -8.07 -3.20
C ILE A 56 -5.87 -7.81 -3.28
N ILE A 57 -5.06 -8.66 -2.64
CA ILE A 57 -3.59 -8.54 -2.62
C ILE A 57 -3.01 -8.83 -4.00
N GLY A 58 -3.38 -9.93 -4.63
CA GLY A 58 -2.82 -10.36 -5.91
C GLY A 58 -3.06 -9.35 -7.03
N VAL A 59 -4.32 -8.90 -7.18
CA VAL A 59 -4.67 -7.84 -8.15
C VAL A 59 -3.94 -6.54 -7.83
N GLY A 60 -3.88 -6.17 -6.53
CA GLY A 60 -3.18 -4.97 -6.07
C GLY A 60 -1.68 -5.02 -6.37
N ALA A 61 -1.04 -6.16 -6.19
CA ALA A 61 0.38 -6.35 -6.46
C ALA A 61 0.73 -6.10 -7.93
N ILE A 62 -0.05 -6.63 -8.86
CA ILE A 62 0.15 -6.41 -10.30
C ILE A 62 -0.07 -4.93 -10.65
N ARG A 63 -1.20 -4.34 -10.23
CA ARG A 63 -1.52 -2.93 -10.52
C ARG A 63 -0.43 -2.00 -10.02
N PHE A 64 -0.02 -2.15 -8.78
CA PHE A 64 1.04 -1.33 -8.20
C PHE A 64 2.34 -1.46 -8.99
N ASN A 65 2.75 -2.69 -9.31
CA ASN A 65 4.01 -2.95 -9.99
C ASN A 65 4.07 -2.31 -11.38
N VAL A 66 2.95 -2.30 -12.10
CA VAL A 66 2.86 -1.63 -13.41
C VAL A 66 2.83 -0.11 -13.27
N ILE A 67 2.02 0.43 -12.34
CA ILE A 67 1.81 1.89 -12.21
C ILE A 67 3.01 2.59 -11.57
N ARG A 68 3.81 1.92 -10.73
CA ARG A 68 4.95 2.53 -10.05
C ARG A 68 6.08 3.00 -10.97
N VAL A 69 6.10 2.50 -12.19
CA VAL A 69 7.13 2.83 -13.18
C VAL A 69 6.60 3.91 -14.13
N GLN A 70 7.46 4.86 -14.49
CA GLN A 70 7.11 5.84 -15.52
C GLN A 70 6.74 5.13 -16.82
N PRO A 71 5.69 5.55 -17.52
CA PRO A 71 5.21 4.84 -18.72
C PRO A 71 6.28 4.62 -19.80
N GLU A 72 7.23 5.55 -19.93
CA GLU A 72 8.30 5.51 -20.93
C GLU A 72 9.45 4.56 -20.57
N LYS A 73 9.50 4.08 -19.31
CA LYS A 73 10.58 3.22 -18.82
C LYS A 73 10.21 1.75 -18.93
N GLN A 74 11.14 0.96 -19.46
CA GLN A 74 11.04 -0.50 -19.38
C GLN A 74 11.27 -0.97 -17.94
N PHE A 75 10.60 -2.04 -17.55
CA PHE A 75 10.90 -2.73 -16.30
C PHE A 75 10.79 -4.25 -16.45
N VAL A 76 11.45 -4.95 -15.56
CA VAL A 76 11.35 -6.41 -15.45
C VAL A 76 10.38 -6.72 -14.33
N PHE A 77 9.32 -7.47 -14.64
CA PHE A 77 8.36 -7.93 -13.63
C PHE A 77 8.94 -9.13 -12.89
N THR A 78 8.95 -9.10 -11.56
CA THR A 78 9.31 -10.23 -10.72
C THR A 78 8.30 -10.43 -9.61
N TRP A 79 7.97 -11.68 -9.32
CA TRP A 79 7.08 -12.03 -8.20
C TRP A 79 7.64 -11.60 -6.85
N LYS A 80 8.96 -11.71 -6.68
CA LYS A 80 9.65 -11.29 -5.46
C LYS A 80 9.40 -9.81 -5.12
N GLU A 81 9.40 -8.94 -6.13
CA GLU A 81 9.12 -7.51 -5.92
C GLU A 81 7.61 -7.24 -5.79
N ALA A 82 6.80 -7.87 -6.64
CA ALA A 82 5.37 -7.60 -6.70
C ALA A 82 4.64 -7.99 -5.40
N LEU A 83 5.01 -9.10 -4.79
CA LEU A 83 4.41 -9.64 -3.56
C LEU A 83 5.27 -9.40 -2.30
N ASN A 84 6.12 -8.39 -2.31
CA ASN A 84 6.95 -8.05 -1.16
C ASN A 84 6.16 -7.24 -0.13
N PHE A 85 5.91 -7.80 1.05
CA PHE A 85 5.17 -7.15 2.14
C PHE A 85 5.99 -6.12 2.94
N ASP A 86 7.31 -6.08 2.76
CA ASP A 86 8.23 -5.21 3.50
C ASP A 86 8.91 -4.16 2.60
N GLY A 87 8.55 -4.13 1.31
CA GLY A 87 9.20 -3.28 0.32
C GLY A 87 8.26 -2.34 -0.43
N ASN A 88 8.76 -1.76 -1.53
CA ASN A 88 8.00 -0.86 -2.38
C ASN A 88 7.01 -1.64 -3.27
N SER A 89 5.89 -2.05 -2.69
CA SER A 89 4.88 -2.91 -3.33
C SER A 89 3.46 -2.54 -2.94
N GLY A 90 2.48 -3.03 -3.70
CA GLY A 90 1.06 -2.90 -3.36
C GLY A 90 0.70 -3.54 -2.01
N PRO A 91 1.09 -4.80 -1.76
CA PRO A 91 0.87 -5.46 -0.47
C PRO A 91 1.41 -4.69 0.74
N PHE A 92 2.53 -4.00 0.62
CA PHE A 92 3.06 -3.16 1.72
C PHE A 92 2.13 -2.00 2.08
N LEU A 93 1.55 -1.32 1.08
CA LEU A 93 0.57 -0.25 1.31
C LEU A 93 -0.71 -0.81 1.92
N GLN A 94 -1.21 -1.92 1.38
CA GLN A 94 -2.43 -2.58 1.84
C GLN A 94 -2.28 -3.06 3.29
N TYR A 95 -1.15 -3.66 3.63
CA TYR A 95 -0.84 -4.10 5.00
C TYR A 95 -0.74 -2.91 5.96
N SER A 96 -0.10 -1.81 5.55
CA SER A 96 -0.02 -0.59 6.38
C SER A 96 -1.41 0.01 6.63
N HIS A 97 -2.31 -0.01 5.63
CA HIS A 97 -3.71 0.39 5.79
C HIS A 97 -4.45 -0.52 6.77
N ALA A 98 -4.35 -1.85 6.61
CA ALA A 98 -5.00 -2.82 7.51
C ALA A 98 -4.50 -2.69 8.96
N ARG A 99 -3.19 -2.45 9.14
CA ARG A 99 -2.59 -2.15 10.46
C ARG A 99 -3.21 -0.90 11.09
N ALA A 100 -3.34 0.19 10.33
CA ALA A 100 -3.98 1.41 10.82
C ALA A 100 -5.45 1.15 11.20
N CYS A 101 -6.21 0.40 10.39
CA CYS A 101 -7.58 -0.03 10.72
C CYS A 101 -7.64 -0.83 12.02
N SER A 102 -6.72 -1.79 12.21
CA SER A 102 -6.63 -2.60 13.43
C SER A 102 -6.35 -1.74 14.67
N MET A 103 -5.46 -0.74 14.54
CA MET A 103 -5.19 0.19 15.64
C MET A 103 -6.42 1.02 16.02
N ILE A 104 -7.15 1.53 15.04
CA ILE A 104 -8.41 2.28 15.29
C ILE A 104 -9.44 1.39 16.00
N ARG A 105 -9.62 0.14 15.57
CA ARG A 105 -10.53 -0.81 16.25
C ARG A 105 -10.10 -1.06 17.70
N LYS A 106 -8.80 -1.24 17.96
CA LYS A 106 -8.26 -1.46 19.30
C LYS A 106 -8.32 -0.21 20.19
N ALA A 107 -8.26 0.97 19.58
CA ALA A 107 -8.36 2.23 20.32
C ALA A 107 -9.76 2.45 20.92
N GLY A 108 -10.81 1.91 20.29
CA GLY A 108 -12.18 2.18 20.69
C GLY A 108 -12.56 3.66 20.50
N GLU A 109 -13.23 4.22 21.46
CA GLU A 109 -13.59 5.65 21.43
C GLU A 109 -12.37 6.54 21.64
N PHE A 110 -12.25 7.57 20.83
CA PHE A 110 -11.26 8.64 20.96
C PHE A 110 -11.79 9.95 20.41
N LYS A 111 -11.26 11.05 20.91
CA LYS A 111 -11.62 12.39 20.44
C LYS A 111 -10.62 12.82 19.36
N ARG A 112 -11.09 13.03 18.14
CA ARG A 112 -10.23 13.62 17.10
C ARG A 112 -9.70 14.97 17.56
N SER A 113 -8.40 15.12 17.58
CA SER A 113 -7.70 16.33 17.98
C SER A 113 -6.95 16.93 16.80
N ALA A 114 -7.12 18.23 16.58
CA ALA A 114 -6.32 19.00 15.65
C ALA A 114 -5.12 19.67 16.33
N ASP A 115 -4.98 19.51 17.65
CA ASP A 115 -3.85 20.06 18.41
C ASP A 115 -2.61 19.17 18.25
N ALA A 116 -1.72 19.59 17.38
CA ALA A 116 -0.45 18.89 17.15
C ALA A 116 0.67 19.30 18.15
N SER A 117 0.39 20.19 19.10
CA SER A 117 1.41 20.68 20.04
C SER A 117 2.01 19.60 20.94
N LYS A 118 1.24 18.52 21.16
CA LYS A 118 1.68 17.36 21.95
C LYS A 118 2.43 16.30 21.14
N LEU A 119 2.48 16.43 19.83
CA LEU A 119 3.21 15.55 18.94
C LEU A 119 4.65 16.06 18.81
N THR A 120 5.54 15.56 19.65
CA THR A 120 6.91 16.08 19.78
C THR A 120 7.99 15.15 19.25
N ASP A 121 7.66 13.88 19.03
CA ASP A 121 8.60 12.91 18.46
C ASP A 121 8.83 13.20 16.97
N GLU A 122 10.06 13.03 16.51
CA GLU A 122 10.44 13.27 15.12
C GLU A 122 9.61 12.43 14.12
N SER A 123 9.28 11.20 14.49
CA SER A 123 8.47 10.29 13.67
C SER A 123 7.03 10.78 13.53
N GLU A 124 6.45 11.39 14.56
CA GLU A 124 5.11 11.99 14.55
C GLU A 124 5.07 13.19 13.61
N ILE A 125 6.04 14.09 13.77
CA ILE A 125 6.16 15.31 12.95
C ILE A 125 6.39 14.94 11.48
N ARG A 126 7.25 13.95 11.22
CA ARG A 126 7.53 13.47 9.87
C ARG A 126 6.26 12.89 9.23
N LEU A 127 5.52 12.03 9.94
CA LEU A 127 4.30 11.44 9.42
C LEU A 127 3.25 12.52 9.10
N ALA A 128 3.04 13.49 9.99
CA ALA A 128 2.12 14.59 9.78
C ALA A 128 2.48 15.40 8.52
N LYS A 129 3.77 15.74 8.33
CA LYS A 129 4.26 16.45 7.14
C LYS A 129 4.06 15.65 5.85
N VAL A 130 4.28 14.33 5.89
CA VAL A 130 4.07 13.45 4.73
C VAL A 130 2.58 13.40 4.38
N LEU A 131 1.70 13.26 5.36
CA LEU A 131 0.25 13.22 5.14
C LEU A 131 -0.28 14.53 4.53
N ALA A 132 0.26 15.67 4.98
CA ALA A 132 -0.15 16.98 4.48
C ALA A 132 0.13 17.21 2.98
N LYS A 133 1.08 16.48 2.39
CA LYS A 133 1.38 16.57 0.94
C LYS A 133 0.32 15.93 0.04
N PHE A 134 -0.65 15.19 0.59
CA PHE A 134 -1.57 14.39 -0.23
C PHE A 134 -2.32 15.21 -1.30
N PRO A 135 -2.91 16.39 -1.00
CA PRO A 135 -3.60 17.18 -2.01
C PRO A 135 -2.67 17.60 -3.18
N ASP A 136 -1.47 18.06 -2.88
CA ASP A 136 -0.51 18.53 -3.88
C ASP A 136 -0.04 17.39 -4.79
N ILE A 137 0.11 16.18 -4.23
CA ILE A 137 0.48 14.99 -5.01
C ILE A 137 -0.65 14.58 -5.95
N ILE A 138 -1.91 14.65 -5.51
CA ILE A 138 -3.07 14.37 -6.37
C ILE A 138 -3.15 15.37 -7.51
N GLU A 139 -3.02 16.66 -7.22
CA GLU A 139 -3.04 17.73 -8.20
C GLU A 139 -1.94 17.54 -9.25
N SER A 140 -0.68 17.38 -8.81
CA SER A 140 0.45 17.13 -9.70
C SER A 140 0.30 15.87 -10.55
N ALA A 141 -0.22 14.78 -9.96
CA ALA A 141 -0.45 13.53 -10.69
C ALA A 141 -1.51 13.69 -11.79
N ALA A 142 -2.55 14.50 -11.53
CA ALA A 142 -3.65 14.73 -12.45
C ALA A 142 -3.24 15.69 -13.59
N GLU A 143 -2.65 16.84 -13.26
CA GLU A 143 -2.24 17.85 -14.22
C GLU A 143 -1.16 17.36 -15.18
N ASP A 144 -0.11 16.75 -14.64
CA ASP A 144 1.04 16.26 -15.41
C ASP A 144 0.80 14.85 -16.01
N ARG A 145 -0.33 14.20 -15.68
CA ARG A 145 -0.62 12.78 -16.04
C ARG A 145 0.47 11.82 -15.57
N ARG A 146 1.07 12.10 -14.41
CA ARG A 146 2.18 11.36 -13.81
C ARG A 146 1.69 10.41 -12.73
N VAL A 147 0.90 9.42 -13.11
CA VAL A 147 0.26 8.45 -12.18
C VAL A 147 1.25 7.72 -11.27
N HIS A 148 2.50 7.55 -11.69
CA HIS A 148 3.57 6.90 -10.91
C HIS A 148 3.98 7.69 -9.65
N LEU A 149 3.55 8.94 -9.49
CA LEU A 149 3.73 9.69 -8.24
C LEU A 149 2.94 9.08 -7.09
N LEU A 150 1.77 8.52 -7.36
CA LEU A 150 0.90 7.96 -6.33
C LEU A 150 1.48 6.72 -5.63
N PRO A 151 2.01 5.70 -6.33
CA PRO A 151 2.70 4.59 -5.68
C PRO A 151 3.89 5.03 -4.84
N SER A 152 4.70 5.97 -5.34
CA SER A 152 5.87 6.50 -4.63
C SER A 152 5.46 7.23 -3.35
N TYR A 153 4.44 8.08 -3.44
CA TYR A 153 3.88 8.77 -2.29
C TYR A 153 3.25 7.80 -1.29
N GLY A 154 2.45 6.82 -1.76
CA GLY A 154 1.87 5.79 -0.91
C GLY A 154 2.93 5.02 -0.12
N HIS A 155 4.05 4.69 -0.75
CA HIS A 155 5.19 4.07 -0.09
C HIS A 155 5.84 5.00 0.97
N GLU A 156 5.98 6.30 0.68
CA GLU A 156 6.48 7.30 1.66
C GLU A 156 5.56 7.36 2.89
N VAL A 157 4.23 7.40 2.69
CA VAL A 157 3.24 7.39 3.78
C VAL A 157 3.33 6.11 4.61
N ALA A 158 3.31 4.95 3.97
CA ALA A 158 3.38 3.66 4.65
C ALA A 158 4.68 3.50 5.45
N SER A 159 5.81 3.95 4.88
CA SER A 159 7.12 3.90 5.54
C SER A 159 7.18 4.85 6.75
N ALA A 160 6.68 6.07 6.61
CA ALA A 160 6.62 7.02 7.71
C ALA A 160 5.70 6.52 8.83
N PHE A 161 4.56 5.92 8.48
CA PHE A 161 3.64 5.31 9.44
C PHE A 161 4.27 4.14 10.19
N ASN A 162 4.97 3.25 9.50
CA ASN A 162 5.62 2.12 10.17
C ASN A 162 6.77 2.57 11.10
N GLN A 163 7.50 3.64 10.74
CA GLN A 163 8.50 4.25 11.62
C GLN A 163 7.86 4.85 12.88
N PHE A 164 6.78 5.63 12.71
CA PHE A 164 6.00 6.19 13.82
C PHE A 164 5.47 5.09 14.75
N TYR A 165 4.89 4.02 14.17
CA TYR A 165 4.35 2.90 14.94
C TYR A 165 5.43 2.18 15.77
N ALA A 166 6.64 2.08 15.25
CA ALA A 166 7.76 1.45 15.96
C ALA A 166 8.40 2.37 17.02
N ALA A 167 8.37 3.70 16.80
CA ALA A 167 9.07 4.66 17.64
C ALA A 167 8.30 5.01 18.92
N VAL A 168 6.97 5.11 18.86
CA VAL A 168 6.17 5.63 19.98
C VAL A 168 4.99 4.72 20.36
N PRO A 169 4.66 4.62 21.65
CA PRO A 169 3.47 3.91 22.10
C PRO A 169 2.22 4.73 21.74
N VAL A 170 1.37 4.22 20.84
CA VAL A 170 0.17 4.93 20.38
C VAL A 170 -1.00 4.72 21.34
N LEU A 171 -1.38 3.47 21.57
CA LEU A 171 -2.59 3.12 22.35
C LEU A 171 -2.42 3.34 23.85
N SER A 172 -1.20 3.20 24.36
CA SER A 172 -0.87 3.32 25.79
C SER A 172 -0.28 4.69 26.17
N ALA A 173 -0.25 5.65 25.24
CA ALA A 173 0.18 7.01 25.55
C ALA A 173 -0.75 7.67 26.59
N LYS A 174 -0.17 8.39 27.57
CA LYS A 174 -0.96 9.03 28.65
C LYS A 174 -1.47 10.40 28.22
N ASP A 175 -0.60 11.25 27.68
CA ASP A 175 -0.89 12.68 27.52
C ASP A 175 -1.23 13.08 26.07
N CYS A 176 -0.91 12.22 25.07
CA CYS A 176 -1.08 12.49 23.64
C CYS A 176 -1.76 11.32 22.89
N ARG A 177 -2.53 10.50 23.62
CA ARG A 177 -3.19 9.31 23.03
C ARG A 177 -4.12 9.67 21.88
N ASP A 178 -5.01 10.63 22.09
CA ASP A 178 -6.01 11.00 21.10
C ASP A 178 -5.40 11.69 19.88
N GLU A 179 -4.35 12.47 20.08
CA GLU A 179 -3.56 13.09 19.01
C GLU A 179 -2.86 12.02 18.15
N ARG A 180 -2.22 11.02 18.79
CA ARG A 180 -1.58 9.90 18.08
C ARG A 180 -2.59 9.03 17.33
N ILE A 181 -3.74 8.72 17.94
CA ILE A 181 -4.80 7.97 17.27
C ILE A 181 -5.38 8.78 16.11
N THR A 182 -5.52 10.10 16.25
CA THR A 182 -5.93 10.97 15.14
C THR A 182 -4.94 10.88 13.98
N LEU A 183 -3.64 10.87 14.25
CA LEU A 183 -2.60 10.72 13.23
C LEU A 183 -2.70 9.35 12.52
N VAL A 184 -3.00 8.27 13.26
CA VAL A 184 -3.29 6.94 12.69
C VAL A 184 -4.53 6.99 11.79
N ASP A 185 -5.61 7.65 12.23
CA ASP A 185 -6.84 7.75 11.42
C ASP A 185 -6.62 8.56 10.14
N CYS A 186 -5.87 9.66 10.20
CA CYS A 186 -5.43 10.39 9.00
C CYS A 186 -4.63 9.50 8.05
N THR A 187 -3.70 8.71 8.59
CA THR A 187 -2.91 7.75 7.78
C THR A 187 -3.80 6.72 7.09
N ARG A 188 -4.76 6.13 7.82
CA ARG A 188 -5.74 5.19 7.29
C ARG A 188 -6.53 5.80 6.13
N ILE A 189 -7.00 7.04 6.31
CA ILE A 189 -7.78 7.76 5.28
C ILE A 189 -6.92 8.02 4.04
N VAL A 190 -5.71 8.53 4.21
CA VAL A 190 -4.81 8.83 3.09
C VAL A 190 -4.42 7.57 2.34
N LEU A 191 -4.00 6.50 3.03
CA LEU A 191 -3.65 5.23 2.39
C LEU A 191 -4.83 4.63 1.62
N ARG A 192 -6.05 4.65 2.20
CA ARG A 192 -7.26 4.22 1.49
C ARG A 192 -7.49 5.02 0.22
N ASN A 193 -7.33 6.33 0.27
CA ASN A 193 -7.52 7.19 -0.89
C ASN A 193 -6.45 6.94 -1.97
N VAL A 194 -5.19 6.78 -1.58
CA VAL A 194 -4.11 6.40 -2.50
C VAL A 194 -4.41 5.06 -3.17
N LEU A 195 -4.75 4.03 -2.40
CA LEU A 195 -5.11 2.71 -2.93
C LEU A 195 -6.29 2.81 -3.91
N ARG A 196 -7.32 3.59 -3.56
CA ARG A 196 -8.47 3.83 -4.43
C ARG A 196 -8.09 4.51 -5.74
N CYS A 197 -7.24 5.54 -5.70
CA CYS A 197 -6.74 6.21 -6.91
C CYS A 197 -5.94 5.27 -7.80
N LEU A 198 -5.25 4.27 -7.22
CA LEU A 198 -4.54 3.21 -7.95
C LEU A 198 -5.47 2.09 -8.44
N GLY A 199 -6.78 2.16 -8.17
CA GLY A 199 -7.73 1.10 -8.47
C GLY A 199 -7.49 -0.19 -7.67
N MET A 200 -6.85 -0.07 -6.50
CA MET A 200 -6.54 -1.18 -5.62
C MET A 200 -7.54 -1.26 -4.46
N GLY A 201 -7.84 -2.48 -4.02
CA GLY A 201 -8.59 -2.69 -2.79
C GLY A 201 -7.80 -2.25 -1.56
N ALA A 202 -8.51 -1.69 -0.58
CA ALA A 202 -7.97 -1.29 0.72
C ALA A 202 -8.56 -2.19 1.81
N PRO A 203 -8.01 -3.40 2.05
CA PRO A 203 -8.53 -4.31 3.05
C PRO A 203 -8.35 -3.73 4.44
N GLU A 204 -9.34 -3.92 5.29
CA GLU A 204 -9.28 -3.48 6.69
C GLU A 204 -8.61 -4.52 7.60
N GLU A 205 -8.40 -5.71 7.05
CA GLU A 205 -7.80 -6.86 7.70
C GLU A 205 -6.97 -7.66 6.70
N MET A 206 -5.77 -8.04 7.11
CA MET A 206 -4.84 -8.87 6.33
C MET A 206 -4.14 -9.88 7.23
#